data_14f6f37968a7473e580367ac95a0a5a4
#
_entry.id   14f6f37968a7473e580367ac95a0a5a4
#
_cell.length_a   1.000
_cell.length_b   1.000
_cell.length_c   1.000
_cell.angle_alpha   90.00
_cell.angle_beta   90.00
_cell.angle_gamma   90.00
#
_symmetry.space_group_name_H-M   'P 1'
#
loop_
_entity.id
_entity.type
_entity.pdbx_description
1 polymer ?
#
loop_
_entity_poly.entity_id
_entity_poly.type
_entity_poly.pdbx_seq_one_letter_code
_entity_poly.pdbx_strand_id
1 'polypeptide(L)'
;INVLKNTDGLAYLSFISDHGTAIYDDGKSLYGGNTKGNYNIAHFFWFNDLYHKQHPELIQKLSINKDKKITSECFVDTSLELSFIESKIKKGCSLLNDKFIEKQRLVKNGKVYDFDQDL
;
A
#
# COMPACT_ATOMS: atom_id res chain seq x y z
N ILE A 1 16.00 -0.73 -9.98
CA ILE A 1 16.43 0.28 -8.98
C ILE A 1 17.65 1.04 -9.46
N ASN A 2 18.69 0.41 -10.03
CA ASN A 2 19.89 1.12 -10.47
C ASN A 2 19.63 2.26 -11.48
N VAL A 3 18.69 2.07 -12.40
CA VAL A 3 18.25 3.12 -13.33
C VAL A 3 17.65 4.31 -12.58
N LEU A 4 16.76 4.04 -11.61
CA LEU A 4 16.10 5.08 -10.82
C LEU A 4 17.05 5.82 -9.88
N LYS A 5 18.07 5.13 -9.35
CA LYS A 5 19.13 5.78 -8.54
C LYS A 5 19.92 6.82 -9.30
N ASN A 6 20.16 6.58 -10.59
CA ASN A 6 20.98 7.42 -11.45
C ASN A 6 20.15 8.40 -12.28
N THR A 7 18.88 8.57 -11.98
CA THR A 7 18.01 9.56 -12.63
C THR A 7 18.30 10.96 -12.09
N ASP A 8 18.42 11.95 -12.98
CA ASP A 8 18.65 13.36 -12.61
C ASP A 8 17.43 14.07 -12.01
N GLY A 9 16.29 13.39 -11.94
CA GLY A 9 15.03 13.88 -11.39
C GLY A 9 14.61 13.16 -10.11
N LEU A 10 13.51 13.62 -9.52
CA LEU A 10 12.83 12.91 -8.46
C LEU A 10 12.33 11.56 -8.99
N ALA A 11 12.68 10.49 -8.30
CA ALA A 11 12.25 9.15 -8.68
C ALA A 11 11.81 8.35 -7.45
N TYR A 12 10.71 7.64 -7.60
CA TYR A 12 10.29 6.61 -6.65
C TYR A 12 9.79 5.37 -7.39
N LEU A 13 9.82 4.24 -6.71
CA LEU A 13 9.22 2.99 -7.15
C LEU A 13 8.10 2.65 -6.18
N SER A 14 6.93 2.36 -6.71
CA SER A 14 5.83 1.77 -5.94
C SER A 14 5.57 0.35 -6.42
N PHE A 15 5.35 -0.56 -5.49
CA PHE A 15 5.02 -1.95 -5.76
C PHE A 15 3.82 -2.35 -4.91
N ILE A 16 2.90 -3.07 -5.50
CA ILE A 16 1.80 -3.75 -4.82
C ILE A 16 1.58 -5.11 -5.47
N SER A 17 1.40 -6.15 -4.65
CA SER A 17 1.02 -7.47 -5.14
C SER A 17 -0.47 -7.51 -5.46
N ASP A 18 -0.87 -8.27 -6.45
CA ASP A 18 -2.26 -8.49 -6.86
C ASP A 18 -3.00 -9.41 -5.87
N HIS A 19 -2.29 -10.35 -5.24
CA HIS A 19 -2.82 -11.24 -4.19
C HIS A 19 -1.72 -11.67 -3.22
N GLY A 20 -2.13 -12.19 -2.09
CA GLY A 20 -1.25 -12.89 -1.15
C GLY A 20 -1.22 -14.40 -1.42
N THR A 21 -0.50 -15.13 -0.57
CA THR A 21 -0.38 -16.58 -0.64
C THR A 21 -0.67 -17.19 0.73
N ALA A 22 -1.61 -18.13 0.78
CA ALA A 22 -1.94 -18.88 1.98
C ALA A 22 -0.91 -19.99 2.20
N ILE A 23 0.16 -19.68 2.91
CA ILE A 23 1.18 -20.67 3.28
C ILE A 23 0.79 -21.25 4.63
N TYR A 24 0.27 -22.49 4.62
CA TYR A 24 -0.17 -23.24 5.82
C TYR A 24 -1.39 -22.69 6.58
N ASP A 25 -2.11 -21.70 6.04
CA ASP A 25 -3.29 -21.14 6.72
C ASP A 25 -4.42 -22.18 6.87
N ASP A 26 -4.65 -22.96 5.81
CA ASP A 26 -5.64 -24.05 5.80
C ASP A 26 -5.05 -25.40 5.39
N GLY A 27 -3.76 -25.45 5.04
CA GLY A 27 -3.03 -26.62 4.58
C GLY A 27 -3.43 -27.14 3.18
N LYS A 28 -4.28 -26.40 2.44
CA LYS A 28 -4.88 -26.88 1.19
C LYS A 28 -4.75 -25.92 0.00
N SER A 29 -4.87 -24.62 0.23
CA SER A 29 -4.94 -23.63 -0.85
C SER A 29 -3.78 -22.65 -0.76
N LEU A 30 -2.91 -22.62 -1.78
CA LEU A 30 -1.85 -21.62 -1.85
C LEU A 30 -2.38 -20.27 -2.31
N TYR A 31 -3.33 -20.24 -3.26
CA TYR A 31 -4.00 -19.02 -3.74
C TYR A 31 -5.42 -19.34 -4.19
N GLY A 32 -6.24 -18.29 -4.34
CA GLY A 32 -7.65 -18.42 -4.72
C GLY A 32 -8.57 -18.86 -3.59
N GLY A 33 -8.06 -18.99 -2.36
CA GLY A 33 -8.84 -19.31 -1.16
C GLY A 33 -9.38 -18.08 -0.44
N ASN A 34 -9.95 -18.32 0.75
CA ASN A 34 -10.57 -17.30 1.61
C ASN A 34 -9.84 -17.15 2.96
N THR A 35 -8.54 -17.37 2.97
CA THR A 35 -7.76 -17.20 4.19
C THR A 35 -7.13 -15.82 4.24
N LYS A 36 -6.71 -15.40 5.43
CA LYS A 36 -6.02 -14.15 5.66
C LYS A 36 -4.79 -13.98 4.76
N GLY A 37 -4.03 -15.06 4.54
CA GLY A 37 -2.85 -15.06 3.69
C GLY A 37 -3.16 -14.73 2.23
N ASN A 38 -4.32 -15.12 1.70
CA ASN A 38 -4.70 -14.81 0.32
C ASN A 38 -4.98 -13.32 0.09
N TYR A 39 -5.42 -12.60 1.11
CA TYR A 39 -5.77 -11.18 1.03
C TYR A 39 -4.69 -10.25 1.61
N ASN A 40 -3.71 -10.80 2.33
CA ASN A 40 -2.61 -10.01 2.85
C ASN A 40 -1.56 -9.80 1.78
N ILE A 41 -1.59 -8.63 1.15
CA ILE A 41 -0.72 -8.28 0.02
C ILE A 41 0.46 -7.44 0.47
N ALA A 42 1.61 -7.67 -0.15
CA ALA A 42 2.79 -6.86 0.07
C ALA A 42 2.72 -5.58 -0.76
N HIS A 43 3.10 -4.46 -0.17
CA HIS A 43 3.37 -3.24 -0.90
C HIS A 43 4.58 -2.52 -0.30
N PHE A 44 5.29 -1.76 -1.13
CA PHE A 44 6.37 -0.90 -0.66
C PHE A 44 6.58 0.29 -1.60
N PHE A 45 7.23 1.31 -1.05
CA PHE A 45 7.74 2.46 -1.78
C PHE A 45 9.26 2.51 -1.60
N TRP A 46 9.95 2.83 -2.67
CA TRP A 46 11.37 3.12 -2.66
C TRP A 46 11.60 4.50 -3.30
N PHE A 47 12.55 5.26 -2.79
CA PHE A 47 12.84 6.63 -3.22
C PHE A 47 14.33 6.80 -3.52
N ASN A 48 14.67 7.60 -4.52
CA ASN A 48 16.05 7.97 -4.75
C ASN A 48 16.54 9.04 -3.75
N ASP A 49 17.85 9.26 -3.70
CA ASP A 49 18.47 10.20 -2.76
C ASP A 49 17.96 11.64 -2.94
N LEU A 50 17.67 12.02 -4.17
CA LEU A 50 17.14 13.36 -4.48
C LEU A 50 15.73 13.54 -3.88
N TYR A 51 14.88 12.51 -3.94
CA TYR A 51 13.56 12.54 -3.33
C TYR A 51 13.65 12.68 -1.80
N HIS A 52 14.53 11.88 -1.17
CA HIS A 52 14.80 12.00 0.28
C HIS A 52 15.29 13.40 0.68
N LYS A 53 16.12 14.01 -0.14
CA LYS A 53 16.69 15.34 0.11
C LYS A 53 15.67 16.46 -0.05
N GLN A 54 14.79 16.39 -1.06
CA GLN A 54 13.86 17.46 -1.39
C GLN A 54 12.53 17.33 -0.66
N HIS A 55 12.10 16.10 -0.31
CA HIS A 55 10.82 15.81 0.32
C HIS A 55 10.94 14.90 1.55
N PRO A 56 11.81 15.24 2.52
CA PRO A 56 11.99 14.43 3.74
C PRO A 56 10.70 14.32 4.54
N GLU A 57 9.84 15.33 4.50
CA GLU A 57 8.55 15.37 5.19
C GLU A 57 7.58 14.28 4.68
N LEU A 58 7.58 13.99 3.37
CA LEU A 58 6.73 12.93 2.80
C LEU A 58 7.23 11.55 3.23
N ILE A 59 8.54 11.35 3.24
CA ILE A 59 9.17 10.11 3.71
C ILE A 59 8.86 9.88 5.19
N GLN A 60 8.92 10.94 6.00
CA GLN A 60 8.58 10.86 7.42
C GLN A 60 7.12 10.47 7.64
N LYS A 61 6.17 11.05 6.90
CA LYS A 61 4.74 10.70 6.98
C LYS A 61 4.50 9.23 6.64
N LEU A 62 5.12 8.73 5.56
CA LEU A 62 5.06 7.31 5.21
C LEU A 62 5.61 6.42 6.33
N SER A 63 6.73 6.81 6.92
CA SER A 63 7.35 6.06 8.03
C SER A 63 6.46 6.00 9.28
N ILE A 64 5.74 7.08 9.59
CA ILE A 64 4.78 7.13 10.70
C ILE A 64 3.58 6.20 10.44
N ASN A 65 3.12 6.13 9.19
CA ASN A 65 1.91 5.42 8.82
C ASN A 65 2.16 4.01 8.24
N LYS A 66 3.43 3.56 8.12
CA LYS A 66 3.80 2.29 7.45
C LYS A 66 3.15 1.04 8.05
N ASP A 67 2.88 1.05 9.36
CA ASP A 67 2.33 -0.09 10.10
C ASP A 67 0.80 0.01 10.28
N LYS A 68 0.17 1.03 9.68
CA LYS A 68 -1.27 1.21 9.73
C LYS A 68 -2.00 0.20 8.85
N LYS A 69 -3.21 -0.16 9.26
CA LYS A 69 -4.11 -1.01 8.47
C LYS A 69 -4.65 -0.23 7.28
N ILE A 70 -4.35 -0.71 6.09
CA ILE A 70 -4.74 -0.05 4.83
C ILE A 70 -5.39 -1.04 3.87
N THR A 71 -6.04 -0.50 2.84
CA THR A 71 -6.52 -1.24 1.67
C THR A 71 -5.73 -0.82 0.43
N SER A 72 -5.88 -1.55 -0.68
CA SER A 72 -5.25 -1.20 -1.96
C SER A 72 -5.65 0.19 -2.49
N GLU A 73 -6.82 0.71 -2.10
CA GLU A 73 -7.23 2.09 -2.44
C GLU A 73 -6.27 3.13 -1.87
N CYS A 74 -5.77 2.91 -0.65
CA CYS A 74 -4.82 3.81 0.00
C CYS A 74 -3.46 3.85 -0.72
N PHE A 75 -3.08 2.75 -1.35
CA PHE A 75 -1.88 2.70 -2.19
C PHE A 75 -2.01 3.63 -3.40
N VAL A 76 -3.16 3.64 -4.07
CA VAL A 76 -3.42 4.53 -5.22
C VAL A 76 -3.39 5.99 -4.79
N ASP A 77 -4.11 6.36 -3.73
CA ASP A 77 -4.13 7.73 -3.21
C ASP A 77 -2.73 8.22 -2.84
N THR A 78 -1.96 7.37 -2.15
CA THR A 78 -0.58 7.67 -1.75
C THR A 78 0.32 7.86 -2.98
N SER A 79 0.20 7.00 -3.98
CA SER A 79 1.00 7.08 -5.22
C SER A 79 0.71 8.36 -6.00
N LEU A 80 -0.55 8.77 -6.09
CA LEU A 80 -0.92 10.04 -6.74
C LEU A 80 -0.32 11.24 -6.03
N GLU A 81 -0.35 11.28 -4.70
CA GLU A 81 0.26 12.37 -3.93
C GLU A 81 1.78 12.38 -4.03
N LEU A 82 2.44 11.23 -3.98
CA LEU A 82 3.88 11.12 -4.18
C LEU A 82 4.32 11.56 -5.59
N SER A 83 3.44 11.48 -6.56
CA SER A 83 3.65 11.96 -7.93
C SER A 83 3.25 13.43 -8.13
N PHE A 84 2.78 14.13 -7.09
CA PHE A 84 2.24 15.48 -7.15
C PHE A 84 1.07 15.63 -8.14
N ILE A 85 0.28 14.55 -8.29
CA ILE A 85 -0.88 14.52 -9.19
C ILE A 85 -2.15 14.81 -8.39
N GLU A 86 -2.84 15.89 -8.75
CA GLU A 86 -4.19 16.15 -8.26
C GLU A 86 -5.20 15.25 -8.99
N SER A 87 -6.05 14.58 -8.23
CA SER A 87 -7.06 13.67 -8.79
C SER A 87 -8.37 13.77 -8.03
N LYS A 88 -9.47 13.75 -8.80
CA LYS A 88 -10.84 13.70 -8.26
C LYS A 88 -11.25 12.30 -7.77
N ILE A 89 -10.48 11.28 -8.12
CA ILE A 89 -10.78 9.88 -7.76
C ILE A 89 -10.20 9.45 -6.41
N LYS A 90 -9.52 10.35 -5.70
CA LYS A 90 -8.95 10.07 -4.38
C LYS A 90 -10.03 9.58 -3.41
N LYS A 91 -9.73 8.52 -2.67
CA LYS A 91 -10.62 7.91 -1.67
C LYS A 91 -10.43 8.49 -0.26
N GLY A 92 -9.47 9.40 -0.09
CA GLY A 92 -9.17 10.07 1.16
C GLY A 92 -8.46 9.18 2.18
N CYS A 93 -7.68 8.21 1.72
CA CYS A 93 -6.91 7.32 2.59
C CYS A 93 -5.40 7.30 2.26
N SER A 94 -4.84 8.42 1.79
CA SER A 94 -3.40 8.51 1.57
C SER A 94 -2.60 8.37 2.87
N LEU A 95 -1.52 7.59 2.81
CA LEU A 95 -0.56 7.44 3.90
C LEU A 95 0.26 8.71 4.19
N LEU A 96 0.14 9.73 3.34
CA LEU A 96 0.74 11.05 3.56
C LEU A 96 -0.13 11.97 4.43
N ASN A 97 -1.32 11.53 4.80
CA ASN A 97 -2.21 12.29 5.67
C ASN A 97 -1.72 12.23 7.13
N ASP A 98 -1.46 13.38 7.74
CA ASP A 98 -1.05 13.48 9.14
C ASP A 98 -2.11 12.95 10.13
N LYS A 99 -3.38 12.97 9.70
CA LYS A 99 -4.52 12.46 10.47
C LYS A 99 -5.06 11.17 9.84
N PHE A 100 -4.17 10.30 9.38
CA PHE A 100 -4.57 9.02 8.80
C PHE A 100 -5.37 8.18 9.81
N ILE A 101 -6.58 7.82 9.44
CA ILE A 101 -7.49 6.98 10.25
C ILE A 101 -7.64 5.63 9.55
N GLU A 102 -7.36 4.57 10.27
CA GLU A 102 -7.60 3.20 9.81
C GLU A 102 -9.10 2.98 9.56
N LYS A 103 -9.42 2.34 8.45
CA LYS A 103 -10.78 1.95 8.09
C LYS A 103 -10.93 0.44 8.16
N GLN A 104 -12.15 -0.02 8.28
CA GLN A 104 -12.49 -1.43 8.15
C GLN A 104 -12.01 -1.96 6.80
N ARG A 105 -11.32 -3.10 6.81
CA ARG A 105 -10.77 -3.74 5.61
C ARG A 105 -11.73 -4.82 5.14
N LEU A 106 -12.56 -4.47 4.15
CA LEU A 106 -13.53 -5.40 3.59
C LEU A 106 -12.96 -6.10 2.36
N VAL A 107 -13.07 -7.42 2.32
CA VAL A 107 -12.74 -8.26 1.17
C VAL A 107 -13.99 -8.93 0.64
N LYS A 108 -14.08 -9.09 -0.68
CA LYS A 108 -15.25 -9.67 -1.35
C LYS A 108 -14.83 -10.90 -2.15
N ASN A 109 -15.40 -12.03 -1.75
CA ASN A 109 -15.29 -13.27 -2.50
C ASN A 109 -16.57 -14.09 -2.30
N GLY A 110 -17.53 -13.96 -3.23
CA GLY A 110 -18.88 -14.48 -3.08
C GLY A 110 -19.73 -13.67 -2.09
N LYS A 111 -19.25 -13.51 -0.86
CA LYS A 111 -19.80 -12.61 0.16
C LYS A 111 -18.75 -11.62 0.65
N VAL A 112 -19.14 -10.65 1.47
CA VAL A 112 -18.23 -9.67 2.07
C VAL A 112 -17.74 -10.19 3.40
N TYR A 113 -16.45 -10.10 3.65
CA TYR A 113 -15.78 -10.45 4.91
C TYR A 113 -15.06 -9.22 5.47
N ASP A 114 -15.05 -9.08 6.76
CA ASP A 114 -14.13 -8.20 7.46
C ASP A 114 -12.78 -8.93 7.61
N PHE A 115 -11.72 -8.38 7.02
CA PHE A 115 -10.39 -9.00 7.06
C PHE A 115 -9.87 -9.17 8.49
N ASP A 116 -10.23 -8.27 9.39
CA ASP A 116 -9.71 -8.26 10.76
C ASP A 116 -10.51 -9.14 11.71
N GLN A 117 -11.81 -9.37 11.40
CA GLN A 117 -12.76 -10.06 12.28
C GLN A 117 -13.14 -11.47 11.78
N ASP A 118 -13.31 -11.64 10.48
CA ASP A 118 -13.90 -12.84 9.88
C ASP A 118 -12.87 -13.83 9.34
N LEU A 119 -11.60 -13.40 9.20
CA LEU A 119 -10.52 -14.21 8.60
C LEU A 119 -9.38 -14.51 9.56
#